data_593f54daef0b3b08ea3cac0a5c4e679f
#
_entry.id   593f54daef0b3b08ea3cac0a5c4e679f
#
_cell.length_a   1.000
_cell.length_b   1.000
_cell.length_c   1.000
_cell.angle_alpha   90.00
_cell.angle_beta   90.00
_cell.angle_gamma   90.00
#
_symmetry.space_group_name_H-M   'P 1'
#
loop_
_entity.id
_entity.type
_entity.pdbx_description
1 polymer ?
#
loop_
_entity_poly.entity_id
_entity_poly.type
_entity_poly.pdbx_seq_one_letter_code
_entity_poly.pdbx_strand_id
1 'polypeptide(L)'
;GNHSRRTHKPRAKLRARDNFDWFLAHQLALLLKSDDRITFQIPEATDALVPVHDTTFLLTHGDQTRGGSGIGGLWPPLLRMRAKKLQNYASMGSPFDIMDVGHWHTLIQAASNGLIVNGSLKGRDAYAATSNFSFEAPQQALWVTVPKNGVVWQAPVLVGDRKSEGW
;
A
#
# COMPACT_ATOMS: atom_id res chain seq x y z
N GLY A 1 7.66 1.33 4.14
CA GLY A 1 8.09 1.04 2.77
C GLY A 1 9.52 0.50 2.70
N ASN A 2 9.97 0.07 1.53
CA ASN A 2 11.32 -0.47 1.37
C ASN A 2 12.41 0.60 1.16
N HIS A 3 12.02 1.87 0.96
CA HIS A 3 12.97 2.99 0.82
C HIS A 3 13.45 3.55 2.15
N SER A 4 12.64 3.50 3.18
CA SER A 4 12.96 4.00 4.53
C SER A 4 13.61 2.99 5.47
N ARG A 5 13.99 1.81 4.97
CA ARG A 5 14.69 0.80 5.76
C ARG A 5 16.12 1.24 6.11
N ARG A 6 16.57 0.91 7.32
CA ARG A 6 17.89 1.28 7.85
C ARG A 6 19.01 0.43 7.27
N THR A 7 18.72 -0.80 6.86
CA THR A 7 19.69 -1.73 6.31
C THR A 7 19.28 -2.18 4.91
N HIS A 8 20.25 -2.52 4.08
CA HIS A 8 19.99 -2.91 2.68
C HIS A 8 19.10 -4.15 2.57
N LYS A 9 19.27 -5.14 3.46
CA LYS A 9 18.45 -6.36 3.54
C LYS A 9 18.11 -6.67 5.00
N PRO A 10 17.08 -6.06 5.58
CA PRO A 10 16.68 -6.35 6.94
C PRO A 10 16.26 -7.82 7.07
N ARG A 11 16.53 -8.44 8.21
CA ARG A 11 16.03 -9.78 8.53
C ARG A 11 14.50 -9.77 8.48
N ALA A 12 13.88 -10.84 7.99
CA ALA A 12 12.44 -10.90 7.78
C ALA A 12 11.62 -10.49 9.02
N LYS A 13 11.98 -10.98 10.20
CA LYS A 13 11.31 -10.64 11.47
C LYS A 13 11.53 -9.22 11.97
N LEU A 14 12.53 -8.49 11.43
CA LEU A 14 12.84 -7.12 11.82
C LEU A 14 12.41 -6.11 10.75
N ARG A 15 11.83 -6.57 9.65
CA ARG A 15 11.56 -5.77 8.46
C ARG A 15 10.66 -4.55 8.74
N ALA A 16 9.67 -4.68 9.62
CA ALA A 16 8.83 -3.57 10.02
C ALA A 16 9.56 -2.59 10.93
N ARG A 17 10.33 -3.09 11.90
CA ARG A 17 10.98 -2.29 12.95
C ARG A 17 12.30 -1.67 12.52
N ASP A 18 13.04 -2.29 11.59
CA ASP A 18 14.30 -1.78 11.05
C ASP A 18 14.03 -0.80 9.89
N ASN A 19 13.17 0.20 10.19
CA ASN A 19 12.59 1.11 9.21
C ASN A 19 12.29 2.48 9.84
N PHE A 20 12.70 3.56 9.18
CA PHE A 20 12.46 4.92 9.65
C PHE A 20 10.97 5.29 9.68
N ASP A 21 10.13 4.72 8.81
CA ASP A 21 8.68 4.94 8.83
C ASP A 21 8.07 4.44 10.15
N TRP A 22 8.52 3.29 10.64
CA TRP A 22 8.10 2.74 11.93
C TRP A 22 8.50 3.65 13.09
N PHE A 23 9.75 4.13 13.08
CA PHE A 23 10.24 5.07 14.07
C PHE A 23 9.45 6.39 14.03
N LEU A 24 9.22 6.96 12.85
CA LEU A 24 8.44 8.18 12.67
C LEU A 24 7.01 8.02 13.21
N ALA A 25 6.35 6.90 12.93
CA ALA A 25 5.00 6.63 13.44
C ALA A 25 4.95 6.64 14.97
N HIS A 26 5.94 6.04 15.65
CA HIS A 26 6.05 6.09 17.11
C HIS A 26 6.32 7.50 17.64
N GLN A 27 7.17 8.29 16.96
CA GLN A 27 7.42 9.68 17.34
C GLN A 27 6.14 10.54 17.22
N LEU A 28 5.37 10.37 16.13
CA LEU A 28 4.10 11.06 15.95
C LEU A 28 3.08 10.66 17.01
N ALA A 29 3.01 9.38 17.35
CA ALA A 29 2.14 8.91 18.43
C ALA A 29 2.49 9.53 19.79
N LEU A 30 3.79 9.71 20.09
CA LEU A 30 4.23 10.39 21.29
C LEU A 30 3.91 11.88 21.28
N LEU A 31 4.11 12.56 20.16
CA LEU A 31 3.85 14.00 20.02
C LEU A 31 2.37 14.33 20.12
N LEU A 32 1.51 13.46 19.59
CA LEU A 32 0.06 13.68 19.52
C LEU A 32 -0.73 12.94 20.61
N LYS A 33 -0.05 12.37 21.60
CA LYS A 33 -0.66 11.55 22.65
C LYS A 33 -1.71 12.27 23.51
N SER A 34 -1.69 13.60 23.54
CA SER A 34 -2.63 14.43 24.31
C SER A 34 -3.89 14.82 23.52
N ASP A 35 -3.98 14.47 22.25
CA ASP A 35 -5.15 14.74 21.43
C ASP A 35 -6.03 13.48 21.35
N ASP A 36 -7.09 13.43 22.13
CA ASP A 36 -8.01 12.28 22.25
C ASP A 36 -8.76 11.95 20.93
N ARG A 37 -8.70 12.83 19.93
CA ARG A 37 -9.28 12.61 18.61
C ARG A 37 -8.42 11.75 17.73
N ILE A 38 -7.13 11.53 18.11
CA ILE A 38 -6.14 10.85 17.28
C ILE A 38 -5.75 9.54 17.95
N THR A 39 -5.89 8.46 17.21
CA THR A 39 -5.41 7.13 17.59
C THR A 39 -4.39 6.62 16.60
N PHE A 40 -3.38 5.92 17.09
CA PHE A 40 -2.33 5.32 16.26
C PHE A 40 -2.41 3.81 16.31
N GLN A 41 -2.53 3.18 15.15
CA GLN A 41 -2.37 1.74 14.98
C GLN A 41 -1.04 1.49 14.26
N ILE A 42 -0.02 1.12 15.00
CA ILE A 42 1.33 0.88 14.46
C ILE A 42 1.58 -0.63 14.43
N PRO A 43 1.54 -1.28 13.26
CA PRO A 43 1.69 -2.72 13.19
C PRO A 43 3.12 -3.17 13.50
N GLU A 44 3.25 -4.29 14.18
CA GLU A 44 4.53 -4.96 14.47
C GLU A 44 5.06 -5.75 13.25
N ALA A 45 4.23 -5.93 12.23
CA ALA A 45 4.51 -6.67 11.00
C ALA A 45 4.40 -5.76 9.77
N THR A 46 4.50 -6.35 8.59
CA THR A 46 4.46 -5.65 7.31
C THR A 46 3.04 -5.33 6.82
N ASP A 47 2.05 -5.84 7.52
CA ASP A 47 0.64 -5.71 7.18
C ASP A 47 -0.12 -5.01 8.31
N ALA A 48 -1.15 -4.22 7.95
CA ALA A 48 -2.10 -3.64 8.90
C ALA A 48 -3.52 -3.94 8.44
N LEU A 49 -4.39 -4.36 9.37
CA LEU A 49 -5.83 -4.44 9.14
C LEU A 49 -6.48 -3.15 9.61
N VAL A 50 -7.22 -2.50 8.73
CA VAL A 50 -7.91 -1.24 9.01
C VAL A 50 -9.39 -1.41 8.73
N PRO A 51 -10.23 -1.53 9.77
CA PRO A 51 -11.68 -1.56 9.61
C PRO A 51 -12.21 -0.16 9.32
N VAL A 52 -13.03 -0.05 8.29
CA VAL A 52 -13.78 1.17 7.93
C VAL A 52 -15.23 0.76 7.71
N HIS A 53 -16.10 1.07 8.65
CA HIS A 53 -17.46 0.54 8.73
C HIS A 53 -17.45 -1.00 8.71
N ASP A 54 -18.18 -1.61 7.78
CA ASP A 54 -18.28 -3.07 7.63
C ASP A 54 -17.22 -3.63 6.67
N THR A 55 -16.27 -2.81 6.22
CA THR A 55 -15.23 -3.21 5.27
C THR A 55 -13.87 -3.20 5.95
N THR A 56 -13.15 -4.30 5.89
CA THR A 56 -11.79 -4.41 6.41
C THR A 56 -10.77 -4.32 5.28
N PHE A 57 -9.89 -3.34 5.36
CA PHE A 57 -8.76 -3.18 4.45
C PHE A 57 -7.51 -3.84 5.02
N LEU A 58 -6.80 -4.60 4.18
CA LEU A 58 -5.44 -5.04 4.46
C LEU A 58 -4.46 -4.10 3.78
N LEU A 59 -3.73 -3.31 4.54
CA LEU A 59 -2.67 -2.46 4.03
C LEU A 59 -1.36 -3.23 4.03
N THR A 60 -0.68 -3.29 2.89
CA THR A 60 0.63 -3.94 2.76
C THR A 60 1.52 -3.19 1.77
N HIS A 61 2.84 -3.23 1.96
CA HIS A 61 3.71 -2.52 1.02
C HIS A 61 3.80 -3.20 -0.35
N GLY A 62 3.85 -4.54 -0.41
CA GLY A 62 3.86 -5.28 -1.68
C GLY A 62 5.23 -5.74 -2.18
N ASP A 63 6.34 -5.29 -1.60
CA ASP A 63 7.70 -5.69 -1.99
C ASP A 63 8.05 -7.16 -1.71
N GLN A 64 7.15 -7.89 -1.09
CA GLN A 64 7.24 -9.35 -0.91
C GLN A 64 6.89 -10.13 -2.18
N THR A 65 6.21 -9.49 -3.13
CA THR A 65 5.80 -10.08 -4.40
C THR A 65 6.75 -9.65 -5.50
N ARG A 66 7.30 -10.61 -6.21
CA ARG A 66 8.09 -10.30 -7.40
C ARG A 66 7.15 -9.96 -8.56
N GLY A 67 7.49 -8.93 -9.33
CA GLY A 67 6.75 -8.53 -10.52
C GLY A 67 6.68 -9.68 -11.53
N GLY A 68 5.55 -9.80 -12.20
CA GLY A 68 5.39 -10.75 -13.30
C GLY A 68 5.94 -10.16 -14.58
N SER A 69 7.00 -10.76 -15.11
CA SER A 69 7.35 -10.59 -16.52
C SER A 69 6.50 -11.57 -17.30
N GLY A 70 5.50 -11.12 -18.00
CA GLY A 70 4.67 -12.01 -18.81
C GLY A 70 3.27 -11.45 -19.08
N ILE A 71 2.45 -12.24 -19.74
CA ILE A 71 1.07 -11.90 -20.06
C ILE A 71 0.30 -11.58 -18.76
N GLY A 72 -0.30 -10.39 -18.69
CA GLY A 72 -1.04 -9.92 -17.51
C GLY A 72 -0.23 -9.06 -16.52
N GLY A 73 1.09 -8.87 -16.72
CA GLY A 73 1.91 -7.94 -15.93
C GLY A 73 1.81 -8.15 -14.42
N LEU A 74 1.44 -7.10 -13.69
CA LEU A 74 1.32 -7.12 -12.23
C LEU A 74 0.07 -7.84 -11.70
N TRP A 75 -0.96 -7.97 -12.51
CA TRP A 75 -2.27 -8.45 -12.06
C TRP A 75 -2.24 -9.87 -11.48
N PRO A 76 -1.72 -10.89 -12.19
CA PRO A 76 -1.71 -12.25 -11.67
C PRO A 76 -0.90 -12.43 -10.37
N PRO A 77 0.32 -11.87 -10.21
CA PRO A 77 1.06 -11.99 -8.96
C PRO A 77 0.35 -11.29 -7.78
N LEU A 78 -0.30 -10.15 -8.01
CA LEU A 78 -1.03 -9.44 -6.95
C LEU A 78 -2.28 -10.20 -6.52
N LEU A 79 -3.03 -10.79 -7.44
CA LEU A 79 -4.17 -11.64 -7.10
C LEU A 79 -3.74 -12.89 -6.34
N ARG A 80 -2.63 -13.53 -6.71
CA ARG A 80 -2.09 -14.66 -5.94
C ARG A 80 -1.65 -14.25 -4.54
N MET A 81 -1.01 -13.09 -4.39
CA MET A 81 -0.64 -12.56 -3.07
C MET A 81 -1.89 -12.31 -2.23
N ARG A 82 -2.90 -11.66 -2.80
CA ARG A 82 -4.17 -11.41 -2.12
C ARG A 82 -4.82 -12.71 -1.65
N ALA A 83 -4.97 -13.70 -2.53
CA ALA A 83 -5.58 -14.98 -2.21
C ALA A 83 -4.85 -15.69 -1.05
N LYS A 84 -3.51 -15.72 -1.09
CA LYS A 84 -2.70 -16.32 -0.02
C LYS A 84 -2.84 -15.58 1.30
N LYS A 85 -2.80 -14.24 1.27
CA LYS A 85 -2.99 -13.43 2.48
C LYS A 85 -4.40 -13.61 3.03
N LEU A 86 -5.43 -13.59 2.19
CA LEU A 86 -6.82 -13.78 2.62
C LEU A 86 -7.00 -15.14 3.31
N GLN A 87 -6.46 -16.22 2.73
CA GLN A 87 -6.49 -17.53 3.36
C GLN A 87 -5.83 -17.54 4.74
N ASN A 88 -4.63 -16.93 4.85
CA ASN A 88 -3.91 -16.87 6.13
C ASN A 88 -4.68 -16.06 7.18
N TYR A 89 -5.17 -14.88 6.82
CA TYR A 89 -5.92 -14.02 7.74
C TYR A 89 -7.28 -14.64 8.14
N ALA A 90 -7.98 -15.28 7.20
CA ALA A 90 -9.21 -16.02 7.50
C ALA A 90 -8.96 -17.18 8.49
N SER A 91 -7.86 -17.91 8.33
CA SER A 91 -7.46 -18.98 9.27
C SER A 91 -7.14 -18.46 10.67
N MET A 92 -6.77 -17.18 10.79
CA MET A 92 -6.55 -16.51 12.09
C MET A 92 -7.82 -15.84 12.64
N GLY A 93 -8.97 -16.00 11.97
CA GLY A 93 -10.23 -15.37 12.38
C GLY A 93 -10.33 -13.87 12.09
N SER A 94 -9.46 -13.33 11.25
CA SER A 94 -9.36 -11.90 10.93
C SER A 94 -9.33 -11.68 9.41
N PRO A 95 -10.35 -12.12 8.64
CA PRO A 95 -10.39 -11.91 7.21
C PRO A 95 -10.44 -10.42 6.84
N PHE A 96 -10.06 -10.11 5.62
CA PHE A 96 -10.19 -8.77 5.04
C PHE A 96 -10.95 -8.81 3.70
N ASP A 97 -11.52 -7.69 3.32
CA ASP A 97 -12.28 -7.57 2.07
C ASP A 97 -11.41 -7.06 0.93
N ILE A 98 -10.66 -5.99 1.17
CA ILE A 98 -9.86 -5.30 0.17
C ILE A 98 -8.39 -5.27 0.61
N MET A 99 -7.50 -5.65 -0.29
CA MET A 99 -6.06 -5.48 -0.11
C MET A 99 -5.63 -4.19 -0.81
N ASP A 100 -5.10 -3.25 -0.04
CA ASP A 100 -4.45 -2.04 -0.55
C ASP A 100 -2.93 -2.24 -0.51
N VAL A 101 -2.30 -2.07 -1.67
CA VAL A 101 -0.87 -2.36 -1.86
C VAL A 101 -0.14 -1.23 -2.57
N GLY A 102 1.01 -0.84 -2.07
CA GLY A 102 1.92 0.12 -2.68
C GLY A 102 3.03 -0.52 -3.51
N HIS A 103 4.22 0.05 -3.47
CA HIS A 103 5.47 -0.46 -4.06
C HIS A 103 5.60 -0.35 -5.58
N TRP A 104 4.52 -0.60 -6.31
CA TRP A 104 4.57 -0.77 -7.77
C TRP A 104 4.52 0.54 -8.54
N HIS A 105 4.27 1.65 -7.85
CA HIS A 105 4.15 2.99 -8.44
C HIS A 105 3.10 3.06 -9.57
N THR A 106 2.16 2.15 -9.58
CA THR A 106 1.10 2.02 -10.59
C THR A 106 -0.25 2.06 -9.89
N LEU A 107 -1.16 2.89 -10.38
CA LEU A 107 -2.50 3.00 -9.82
C LEU A 107 -3.42 1.97 -10.47
N ILE A 108 -3.99 1.07 -9.66
CA ILE A 108 -5.06 0.15 -10.06
C ILE A 108 -6.19 0.23 -9.03
N GLN A 109 -7.36 0.67 -9.46
CA GLN A 109 -8.54 0.79 -8.62
C GLN A 109 -9.55 -0.30 -8.99
N ALA A 110 -9.45 -1.44 -8.31
CA ALA A 110 -10.27 -2.62 -8.56
C ALA A 110 -10.88 -3.16 -7.25
N ALA A 111 -11.51 -2.26 -6.46
CA ALA A 111 -12.10 -2.63 -5.17
C ALA A 111 -13.15 -3.74 -5.29
N SER A 112 -13.92 -3.80 -6.38
CA SER A 112 -14.84 -4.89 -6.67
C SER A 112 -14.17 -6.27 -6.79
N ASN A 113 -12.88 -6.30 -7.12
CA ASN A 113 -12.04 -7.49 -7.13
C ASN A 113 -11.24 -7.66 -5.83
N GLY A 114 -11.51 -6.81 -4.83
CA GLY A 114 -10.82 -6.82 -3.53
C GLY A 114 -9.38 -6.33 -3.59
N LEU A 115 -9.00 -5.50 -4.58
CA LEU A 115 -7.64 -5.03 -4.77
C LEU A 115 -7.60 -3.55 -5.14
N ILE A 116 -6.76 -2.80 -4.43
CA ILE A 116 -6.34 -1.45 -4.79
C ILE A 116 -4.81 -1.46 -4.82
N VAL A 117 -4.22 -1.00 -5.91
CA VAL A 117 -2.78 -0.73 -5.99
C VAL A 117 -2.61 0.78 -6.01
N ASN A 118 -1.93 1.31 -5.00
CA ASN A 118 -1.76 2.75 -4.87
C ASN A 118 -0.61 3.23 -5.77
N GLY A 119 -0.83 4.36 -6.42
CA GLY A 119 0.17 5.03 -7.23
C GLY A 119 1.30 5.63 -6.41
N SER A 120 2.19 6.35 -7.04
CA SER A 120 3.29 7.07 -6.40
C SER A 120 2.99 8.58 -6.34
N LEU A 121 3.39 9.23 -5.25
CA LEU A 121 3.45 10.70 -5.17
C LEU A 121 4.63 11.27 -5.97
N LYS A 122 5.58 10.42 -6.33
CA LYS A 122 6.78 10.76 -7.04
C LYS A 122 6.62 10.46 -8.52
N GLY A 123 6.98 11.40 -9.36
CA GLY A 123 7.08 11.21 -10.80
C GLY A 123 8.23 10.26 -11.19
N ARG A 124 8.45 10.17 -12.49
CA ARG A 124 9.54 9.35 -13.03
C ARG A 124 10.89 9.95 -12.64
N ASP A 125 11.80 9.14 -12.19
CA ASP A 125 13.15 9.52 -11.80
C ASP A 125 14.21 8.65 -12.51
N ALA A 126 15.49 8.92 -12.23
CA ALA A 126 16.60 8.17 -12.79
C ALA A 126 16.51 6.65 -12.53
N TYR A 127 16.00 6.27 -11.37
CA TYR A 127 15.79 4.86 -11.04
C TYR A 127 14.70 4.22 -11.91
N ALA A 128 13.57 4.89 -12.06
CA ALA A 128 12.47 4.43 -12.91
C ALA A 128 12.90 4.34 -14.39
N ALA A 129 13.69 5.31 -14.87
CA ALA A 129 14.26 5.30 -16.22
C ALA A 129 15.22 4.14 -16.42
N THR A 130 16.18 3.95 -15.50
CA THR A 130 17.17 2.87 -15.56
C THR A 130 16.50 1.49 -15.45
N SER A 131 15.45 1.38 -14.65
CA SER A 131 14.68 0.14 -14.46
C SER A 131 13.63 -0.10 -15.55
N ASN A 132 13.54 0.79 -16.54
CA ASN A 132 12.59 0.72 -17.66
C ASN A 132 11.12 0.62 -17.20
N PHE A 133 10.75 1.35 -16.14
CA PHE A 133 9.35 1.43 -15.70
C PHE A 133 8.54 2.25 -16.69
N SER A 134 7.30 1.84 -16.90
CA SER A 134 6.34 2.65 -17.64
C SER A 134 6.14 3.99 -16.95
N PHE A 135 5.94 5.04 -17.75
CA PHE A 135 5.60 6.34 -17.21
C PHE A 135 4.19 6.29 -16.60
N GLU A 136 4.09 6.78 -15.38
CA GLU A 136 2.82 7.06 -14.71
C GLU A 136 2.91 8.41 -14.00
N ALA A 137 1.90 9.27 -14.22
CA ALA A 137 1.86 10.56 -13.55
C ALA A 137 1.73 10.37 -12.03
N PRO A 138 2.29 11.28 -11.21
CA PRO A 138 2.13 11.23 -9.76
C PRO A 138 0.65 11.25 -9.37
N GLN A 139 0.19 10.19 -8.72
CA GLN A 139 -1.21 10.04 -8.35
C GLN A 139 -1.39 9.07 -7.18
N GLN A 140 -2.52 9.21 -6.49
CA GLN A 140 -2.91 8.37 -5.38
C GLN A 140 -4.34 7.85 -5.57
N ALA A 141 -4.64 6.70 -5.01
CA ALA A 141 -6.00 6.20 -4.94
C ALA A 141 -6.82 7.01 -3.94
N LEU A 142 -8.03 7.37 -4.32
CA LEU A 142 -9.07 7.88 -3.43
C LEU A 142 -10.31 7.04 -3.60
N TRP A 143 -10.96 6.70 -2.50
CA TRP A 143 -12.24 5.98 -2.54
C TRP A 143 -13.15 6.41 -1.40
N VAL A 144 -14.45 6.17 -1.61
CA VAL A 144 -15.48 6.38 -0.60
C VAL A 144 -16.03 5.02 -0.17
N THR A 145 -15.96 4.77 1.12
CA THR A 145 -16.54 3.58 1.76
C THR A 145 -17.81 3.97 2.51
N VAL A 146 -18.90 3.24 2.31
CA VAL A 146 -20.15 3.44 3.04
C VAL A 146 -20.54 2.16 3.79
N PRO A 147 -21.28 2.28 4.90
CA PRO A 147 -21.78 1.12 5.65
C PRO A 147 -22.56 0.17 4.74
N LYS A 148 -22.40 -1.12 4.93
CA LYS A 148 -23.08 -2.23 4.25
C LYS A 148 -22.72 -2.42 2.76
N ASN A 149 -22.29 -1.38 2.06
CA ASN A 149 -22.02 -1.44 0.61
C ASN A 149 -20.53 -1.43 0.26
N GLY A 150 -19.65 -1.17 1.25
CA GLY A 150 -18.22 -1.12 1.02
C GLY A 150 -17.80 0.08 0.17
N VAL A 151 -16.87 -0.13 -0.75
CA VAL A 151 -16.36 0.93 -1.63
C VAL A 151 -17.35 1.18 -2.75
N VAL A 152 -17.93 2.37 -2.78
CA VAL A 152 -18.97 2.78 -3.74
C VAL A 152 -18.49 3.73 -4.82
N TRP A 153 -17.34 4.36 -4.60
CA TRP A 153 -16.74 5.30 -5.54
C TRP A 153 -15.23 5.27 -5.44
N GLN A 154 -14.56 5.46 -6.58
CA GLN A 154 -13.09 5.50 -6.66
C GLN A 154 -12.69 6.54 -7.71
N ALA A 155 -11.62 7.28 -7.42
CA ALA A 155 -11.00 8.20 -8.36
C ALA A 155 -9.50 8.34 -8.11
N PRO A 156 -8.70 8.72 -9.11
CA PRO A 156 -7.32 9.15 -8.89
C PRO A 156 -7.29 10.56 -8.29
N VAL A 157 -6.39 10.79 -7.33
CA VAL A 157 -5.94 12.13 -6.95
C VAL A 157 -4.67 12.42 -7.71
N LEU A 158 -4.73 13.29 -8.69
CA LEU A 158 -3.58 13.72 -9.46
C LEU A 158 -2.76 14.72 -8.64
N VAL A 159 -1.47 14.44 -8.45
CA VAL A 159 -0.57 15.23 -7.59
C VAL A 159 0.32 16.16 -8.42
N GLY A 160 0.52 15.86 -9.69
CA GLY A 160 1.32 16.65 -10.61
C GLY A 160 0.77 16.66 -12.03
N ASP A 161 1.22 17.62 -12.81
CA ASP A 161 0.94 17.67 -14.25
C ASP A 161 1.72 16.57 -14.97
N ARG A 162 1.09 15.97 -15.96
CA ARG A 162 1.74 15.00 -16.86
C ARG A 162 2.98 15.55 -17.56
N LYS A 163 3.07 16.88 -17.70
CA LYS A 163 4.19 17.58 -18.36
C LYS A 163 5.23 18.12 -17.38
N SER A 164 4.96 18.11 -16.09
CA SER A 164 5.83 18.69 -15.07
C SER A 164 6.93 17.79 -14.58
N GLU A 165 7.14 16.68 -15.23
CA GLU A 165 8.17 15.71 -14.93
C GLU A 165 9.54 16.30 -15.24
N GLY A 166 9.97 17.20 -14.38
CA GLY A 166 11.30 17.77 -14.45
C GLY A 166 12.34 16.71 -14.15
N TRP A 167 13.17 16.54 -15.07
CA TRP A 167 14.41 15.83 -15.01
C TRP A 167 15.49 16.77 -15.28
#